data_7ea06f466fe58dc1a29b902c43a6f155
#
_entry.id   7ea06f466fe58dc1a29b902c43a6f155
#
_cell.length_a   1.000
_cell.length_b   1.000
_cell.length_c   1.000
_cell.angle_alpha   90.00
_cell.angle_beta   90.00
_cell.angle_gamma   90.00
#
_symmetry.space_group_name_H-M   'P 1'
#
loop_
_entity.id
_entity.type
_entity.pdbx_description
1 polymer ?
#
loop_
_entity_poly.entity_id
_entity_poly.type
_entity_poly.pdbx_seq_one_letter_code
_entity_poly.pdbx_strand_id
1 'polypeptide(L)'
;MTSSSNTRRDFLKATSAAVAGAALGSVGSAHAAPAATPKILNYNPKMGYRPLGKTGLMISEVSLGGHGGQTVEDRVPVLERAVELGINYVDNNIADECNLYGEAMAKSATAKRDKWLIGFASWPEKITTEYEDKLTKDGMMRSIEDRLKSYRTDTLDIWRPVGATWGEGQTQIATMLMVSRKALEMVVEVFQQAHQQGKVRYLGISAHNPQVFRRVLGEYPQFSVIIFPYLFLTKDLGGDSLLKLAQEKGVGVIGLKPFGAGTTFGLRPQQIKGRVDKRARVLIKEMLQEKRISAVIPGVNVPEQLDENVQGSYEREKPKTPEDERALKECTRNYYACLTPEYRWLHQWERV
;
A
#
# COMPACT_ATOMS: atom_id res chain seq x y z
N MET A 1 14.75 7.61 -38.80
CA MET A 1 14.52 6.67 -37.67
C MET A 1 13.33 7.20 -36.87
N THR A 2 12.16 6.67 -37.13
CA THR A 2 10.88 7.17 -36.60
C THR A 2 10.58 6.44 -35.30
N SER A 3 10.58 7.19 -34.21
CA SER A 3 10.12 6.77 -32.89
C SER A 3 8.59 6.65 -32.92
N SER A 4 8.06 5.43 -32.81
CA SER A 4 6.63 5.20 -32.67
C SER A 4 6.23 5.44 -31.20
N SER A 5 5.54 6.53 -30.96
CA SER A 5 4.88 6.81 -29.70
C SER A 5 3.60 5.97 -29.61
N ASN A 6 3.53 5.02 -28.70
CA ASN A 6 2.29 4.33 -28.36
C ASN A 6 1.27 5.34 -27.81
N THR A 7 0.18 5.54 -28.52
CA THR A 7 -0.84 6.53 -28.17
C THR A 7 -1.90 5.94 -27.21
N ARG A 8 -2.58 6.82 -26.45
CA ARG A 8 -3.72 6.51 -25.57
C ARG A 8 -4.75 5.53 -26.19
N ARG A 9 -4.90 5.57 -27.52
CA ARG A 9 -5.85 4.75 -28.28
C ARG A 9 -5.46 3.26 -28.31
N ASP A 10 -4.19 2.95 -28.27
CA ASP A 10 -3.68 1.57 -28.35
C ASP A 10 -3.80 0.86 -26.99
N PHE A 11 -3.68 1.60 -25.90
CA PHE A 11 -3.91 1.10 -24.54
C PHE A 11 -5.40 0.76 -24.30
N LEU A 12 -6.33 1.60 -24.76
CA LEU A 12 -7.77 1.36 -24.61
C LEU A 12 -8.28 0.18 -25.45
N LYS A 13 -7.64 -0.12 -26.58
CA LYS A 13 -7.99 -1.29 -27.41
C LYS A 13 -7.55 -2.61 -26.78
N ALA A 14 -6.46 -2.63 -26.01
CA ALA A 14 -5.97 -3.84 -25.34
C ALA A 14 -6.83 -4.24 -24.13
N THR A 15 -7.51 -3.27 -23.47
CA THR A 15 -8.36 -3.54 -22.29
C THR A 15 -9.81 -3.87 -22.65
N SER A 16 -10.31 -3.47 -23.84
CA SER A 16 -11.71 -3.72 -24.26
C SER A 16 -11.94 -5.12 -24.82
N ALA A 17 -10.91 -5.89 -25.14
CA ALA A 17 -11.02 -7.22 -25.72
C ALA A 17 -11.27 -8.35 -24.69
N ALA A 18 -11.25 -8.05 -23.39
CA ALA A 18 -11.32 -9.06 -22.33
C ALA A 18 -12.73 -9.27 -21.73
N VAL A 19 -13.77 -8.57 -22.18
CA VAL A 19 -15.10 -8.59 -21.53
C VAL A 19 -16.26 -9.06 -22.44
N ALA A 20 -16.03 -9.32 -23.72
CA ALA A 20 -17.11 -9.78 -24.63
C ALA A 20 -16.79 -11.12 -25.27
N GLY A 21 -17.26 -12.23 -24.67
CA GLY A 21 -17.14 -13.54 -25.30
C GLY A 21 -17.70 -14.70 -24.49
N ALA A 22 -19.01 -14.71 -24.26
CA ALA A 22 -19.73 -15.91 -23.88
C ALA A 22 -20.94 -16.09 -24.80
N ALA A 23 -20.72 -16.71 -25.96
CA ALA A 23 -21.78 -17.37 -26.75
C ALA A 23 -21.12 -18.45 -27.61
N LEU A 24 -21.45 -19.68 -27.30
CA LEU A 24 -21.45 -20.97 -27.98
C LEU A 24 -20.90 -21.04 -29.43
N GLY A 25 -19.90 -21.90 -29.64
CA GLY A 25 -19.66 -22.51 -30.94
C GLY A 25 -18.22 -22.88 -31.24
N SER A 26 -17.97 -24.21 -31.25
CA SER A 26 -16.90 -24.98 -31.93
C SER A 26 -15.45 -24.89 -31.41
N VAL A 27 -14.97 -26.07 -31.07
CA VAL A 27 -13.63 -26.44 -30.62
C VAL A 27 -12.58 -26.11 -31.68
N GLY A 28 -11.84 -25.06 -31.45
CA GLY A 28 -10.55 -24.80 -32.06
C GLY A 28 -9.59 -24.46 -30.95
N SER A 29 -8.56 -25.28 -30.72
CA SER A 29 -7.50 -25.02 -29.74
C SER A 29 -6.71 -23.78 -30.13
N ALA A 30 -7.23 -22.60 -29.82
CA ALA A 30 -6.44 -21.38 -29.86
C ALA A 30 -5.45 -21.43 -28.69
N HIS A 31 -4.18 -21.71 -28.98
CA HIS A 31 -3.11 -21.47 -28.03
C HIS A 31 -3.15 -19.99 -27.66
N ALA A 32 -3.61 -19.71 -26.45
CA ALA A 32 -3.49 -18.36 -25.89
C ALA A 32 -2.01 -18.00 -25.89
N ALA A 33 -1.66 -16.91 -26.57
CA ALA A 33 -0.29 -16.38 -26.51
C ALA A 33 0.10 -16.23 -25.04
N PRO A 34 1.32 -16.63 -24.64
CA PRO A 34 1.74 -16.50 -23.25
C PRO A 34 1.60 -15.03 -22.83
N ALA A 35 0.87 -14.80 -21.75
CA ALA A 35 0.70 -13.46 -21.18
C ALA A 35 2.10 -12.88 -20.97
N ALA A 36 2.37 -11.70 -21.56
CA ALA A 36 3.66 -11.04 -21.42
C ALA A 36 3.98 -10.91 -19.92
N THR A 37 5.16 -11.38 -19.54
CA THR A 37 5.63 -11.28 -18.14
C THR A 37 5.56 -9.81 -17.72
N PRO A 38 4.88 -9.48 -16.63
CA PRO A 38 4.75 -8.07 -16.21
C PRO A 38 6.12 -7.46 -15.98
N LYS A 39 6.38 -6.31 -16.60
CA LYS A 39 7.63 -5.58 -16.40
C LYS A 39 7.72 -5.09 -14.96
N ILE A 40 8.69 -5.59 -14.21
CA ILE A 40 8.97 -5.14 -12.86
C ILE A 40 9.82 -3.87 -12.92
N LEU A 41 9.29 -2.76 -12.40
CA LEU A 41 10.05 -1.51 -12.28
C LEU A 41 11.19 -1.68 -11.25
N ASN A 42 12.31 -1.03 -11.49
CA ASN A 42 13.49 -1.03 -10.60
C ASN A 42 13.97 -2.45 -10.22
N TYR A 43 13.87 -3.41 -11.14
CA TYR A 43 14.19 -4.80 -10.84
C TYR A 43 15.60 -4.96 -10.23
N ASN A 44 15.65 -5.61 -9.07
CA ASN A 44 16.88 -6.01 -8.39
C ASN A 44 16.76 -7.52 -8.05
N PRO A 45 17.69 -8.39 -8.49
CA PRO A 45 17.57 -9.84 -8.30
C PRO A 45 17.59 -10.30 -6.84
N LYS A 46 18.03 -9.47 -5.90
CA LYS A 46 17.98 -9.75 -4.47
C LYS A 46 16.60 -9.47 -3.86
N MET A 47 15.87 -8.48 -4.41
CA MET A 47 14.56 -8.09 -3.93
C MET A 47 13.51 -9.13 -4.32
N GLY A 48 12.65 -9.51 -3.37
CA GLY A 48 11.45 -10.26 -3.67
C GLY A 48 10.35 -9.36 -4.25
N TYR A 49 9.65 -9.88 -5.26
CA TYR A 49 8.49 -9.22 -5.84
C TYR A 49 7.31 -10.14 -5.78
N ARG A 50 6.15 -9.61 -5.36
CA ARG A 50 4.91 -10.37 -5.25
C ARG A 50 3.79 -9.74 -6.05
N PRO A 51 2.86 -10.55 -6.59
CA PRO A 51 1.66 -10.01 -7.21
C PRO A 51 0.82 -9.28 -6.17
N LEU A 52 0.26 -8.13 -6.54
CA LEU A 52 -0.69 -7.39 -5.71
C LEU A 52 -2.11 -7.87 -6.04
N GLY A 53 -2.51 -9.01 -5.48
CA GLY A 53 -3.76 -9.65 -5.81
C GLY A 53 -3.94 -9.85 -7.31
N LYS A 54 -5.16 -9.61 -7.81
CA LYS A 54 -5.53 -9.72 -9.24
C LYS A 54 -5.24 -8.47 -10.07
N THR A 55 -4.53 -7.47 -9.52
CA THR A 55 -4.25 -6.21 -10.24
C THR A 55 -3.28 -6.36 -11.40
N GLY A 56 -2.52 -7.45 -11.46
CA GLY A 56 -1.43 -7.62 -12.42
C GLY A 56 -0.18 -6.80 -12.09
N LEU A 57 -0.17 -6.05 -10.99
CA LEU A 57 1.00 -5.33 -10.52
C LEU A 57 1.92 -6.28 -9.74
N MET A 58 3.22 -6.22 -10.07
CA MET A 58 4.29 -6.87 -9.29
C MET A 58 4.97 -5.81 -8.43
N ILE A 59 4.80 -5.89 -7.11
CA ILE A 59 5.38 -4.92 -6.17
C ILE A 59 6.52 -5.53 -5.36
N SER A 60 7.48 -4.70 -4.96
CA SER A 60 8.58 -5.10 -4.09
C SER A 60 8.06 -5.46 -2.70
N GLU A 61 8.59 -6.53 -2.09
CA GLU A 61 8.21 -6.99 -0.75
C GLU A 61 8.42 -5.94 0.35
N VAL A 62 9.41 -5.06 0.15
CA VAL A 62 9.61 -3.85 0.95
C VAL A 62 9.22 -2.67 0.09
N SER A 63 8.34 -1.82 0.59
CA SER A 63 7.80 -0.66 -0.10
C SER A 63 8.12 0.61 0.68
N LEU A 64 7.93 1.75 0.04
CA LEU A 64 8.24 3.04 0.64
C LEU A 64 6.95 3.74 1.08
N GLY A 65 6.98 4.35 2.23
CA GLY A 65 5.94 5.20 2.77
C GLY A 65 6.48 5.98 3.96
N GLY A 66 5.64 6.74 4.60
CA GLY A 66 6.01 7.40 5.83
C GLY A 66 5.57 8.83 5.95
N HIS A 67 5.35 9.19 7.20
CA HIS A 67 4.86 10.48 7.59
C HIS A 67 6.00 11.50 7.69
N GLY A 68 5.73 12.61 7.13
CA GLY A 68 6.26 13.93 7.10
C GLY A 68 7.36 14.40 8.04
N GLY A 69 7.53 15.71 8.05
CA GLY A 69 8.57 16.40 8.79
C GLY A 69 9.93 16.33 8.12
N GLN A 70 9.95 16.02 6.81
CA GLN A 70 11.13 16.03 5.96
C GLN A 70 11.02 17.12 4.90
N THR A 71 12.17 17.56 4.44
CA THR A 71 12.28 18.47 3.28
C THR A 71 12.34 17.63 1.99
N VAL A 72 12.21 18.29 0.87
CA VAL A 72 12.40 17.68 -0.46
C VAL A 72 13.85 17.19 -0.60
N GLU A 73 14.79 17.96 -0.10
CA GLU A 73 16.22 17.64 -0.09
C GLU A 73 16.55 16.38 0.71
N ASP A 74 15.86 16.16 1.85
CA ASP A 74 15.98 14.92 2.64
C ASP A 74 15.36 13.71 1.91
N ARG A 75 14.26 13.94 1.17
CA ARG A 75 13.53 12.86 0.51
C ARG A 75 14.17 12.37 -0.79
N VAL A 76 14.86 13.23 -1.55
CA VAL A 76 15.52 12.85 -2.80
C VAL A 76 16.50 11.68 -2.62
N PRO A 77 17.48 11.73 -1.70
CA PRO A 77 18.42 10.61 -1.53
C PRO A 77 17.73 9.32 -1.06
N VAL A 78 16.63 9.42 -0.31
CA VAL A 78 15.84 8.23 0.07
C VAL A 78 15.19 7.59 -1.15
N LEU A 79 14.59 8.37 -2.05
CA LEU A 79 13.98 7.86 -3.28
C LEU A 79 15.02 7.24 -4.22
N GLU A 80 16.16 7.90 -4.41
CA GLU A 80 17.24 7.39 -5.26
C GLU A 80 17.78 6.07 -4.71
N ARG A 81 18.02 6.00 -3.41
CA ARG A 81 18.45 4.76 -2.77
C ARG A 81 17.40 3.64 -2.88
N ALA A 82 16.12 3.97 -2.75
CA ALA A 82 15.05 3.00 -2.90
C ALA A 82 15.01 2.38 -4.31
N VAL A 83 15.20 3.18 -5.36
CA VAL A 83 15.29 2.69 -6.75
C VAL A 83 16.47 1.74 -6.93
N GLU A 84 17.66 2.08 -6.41
CA GLU A 84 18.86 1.23 -6.46
C GLU A 84 18.64 -0.13 -5.76
N LEU A 85 17.91 -0.12 -4.65
CA LEU A 85 17.61 -1.31 -3.86
C LEU A 85 16.48 -2.17 -4.45
N GLY A 86 15.82 -1.72 -5.52
CA GLY A 86 14.76 -2.46 -6.19
C GLY A 86 13.36 -2.19 -5.65
N ILE A 87 13.16 -1.14 -4.86
CA ILE A 87 11.83 -0.74 -4.41
C ILE A 87 11.09 -0.06 -5.55
N ASN A 88 9.86 -0.50 -5.83
CA ASN A 88 9.07 0.00 -6.95
C ASN A 88 7.67 0.51 -6.57
N TYR A 89 7.29 0.43 -5.29
CA TYR A 89 5.99 0.89 -4.81
C TYR A 89 6.15 1.91 -3.69
N VAL A 90 5.39 2.99 -3.79
CA VAL A 90 5.28 4.03 -2.76
C VAL A 90 3.81 4.23 -2.40
N ASP A 91 3.54 4.42 -1.11
CA ASP A 91 2.21 4.67 -0.59
C ASP A 91 2.17 5.88 0.34
N ASN A 92 1.38 6.88 0.00
CA ASN A 92 1.26 8.12 0.74
C ASN A 92 -0.16 8.35 1.24
N ASN A 93 -0.27 8.91 2.44
CA ASN A 93 -1.53 9.00 3.15
C ASN A 93 -2.17 10.39 3.14
N ILE A 94 -1.37 11.45 3.22
CA ILE A 94 -1.86 12.83 3.30
C ILE A 94 -1.36 13.69 2.13
N ALA A 95 -2.00 14.84 1.94
CA ALA A 95 -1.69 15.79 0.87
C ALA A 95 -0.22 16.20 0.86
N ASP A 96 0.30 16.59 2.02
CA ASP A 96 1.67 17.07 2.15
C ASP A 96 2.71 16.01 1.82
N GLU A 97 2.44 14.75 2.14
CA GLU A 97 3.29 13.63 1.71
C GLU A 97 3.28 13.47 0.19
N CYS A 98 2.11 13.51 -0.44
CA CYS A 98 2.01 13.41 -1.89
C CYS A 98 2.76 14.55 -2.58
N ASN A 99 2.65 15.78 -2.07
CA ASN A 99 3.38 16.94 -2.59
C ASN A 99 4.89 16.76 -2.41
N LEU A 100 5.34 16.38 -1.21
CA LEU A 100 6.74 16.12 -0.91
C LEU A 100 7.35 15.08 -1.86
N TYR A 101 6.67 13.95 -2.02
CA TYR A 101 7.15 12.87 -2.90
C TYR A 101 7.13 13.27 -4.37
N GLY A 102 6.08 13.95 -4.83
CA GLY A 102 6.00 14.44 -6.20
C GLY A 102 7.10 15.45 -6.54
N GLU A 103 7.40 16.36 -5.63
CA GLU A 103 8.50 17.31 -5.78
C GLU A 103 9.87 16.62 -5.72
N ALA A 104 10.08 15.70 -4.80
CA ALA A 104 11.32 14.94 -4.69
C ALA A 104 11.57 14.08 -5.95
N MET A 105 10.54 13.41 -6.48
CA MET A 105 10.62 12.68 -7.75
C MET A 105 10.97 13.61 -8.93
N ALA A 106 10.43 14.82 -8.94
CA ALA A 106 10.74 15.80 -9.99
C ALA A 106 12.20 16.31 -9.92
N LYS A 107 12.74 16.50 -8.71
CA LYS A 107 14.13 16.95 -8.48
C LYS A 107 15.14 15.82 -8.63
N SER A 108 14.81 14.57 -8.29
CA SER A 108 15.72 13.43 -8.35
C SER A 108 16.32 13.23 -9.74
N ALA A 109 17.55 12.77 -9.81
CA ALA A 109 18.19 12.40 -11.08
C ALA A 109 17.71 11.04 -11.59
N THR A 110 17.51 10.06 -10.71
CA THR A 110 17.26 8.65 -11.05
C THR A 110 15.87 8.14 -10.65
N ALA A 111 15.25 8.69 -9.60
CA ALA A 111 13.99 8.23 -9.06
C ALA A 111 12.79 9.04 -9.58
N LYS A 112 12.71 9.24 -10.90
CA LYS A 112 11.62 9.95 -11.58
C LYS A 112 10.28 9.21 -11.39
N ARG A 113 9.15 9.91 -11.67
CA ARG A 113 7.78 9.39 -11.50
C ARG A 113 7.55 8.02 -12.17
N ASP A 114 8.14 7.78 -13.34
CA ASP A 114 8.01 6.55 -14.12
C ASP A 114 8.65 5.31 -13.47
N LYS A 115 9.44 5.50 -12.42
CA LYS A 115 10.04 4.44 -11.61
C LYS A 115 9.09 3.85 -10.56
N TRP A 116 7.90 4.42 -10.39
CA TRP A 116 7.05 4.13 -9.25
C TRP A 116 5.65 3.67 -9.62
N LEU A 117 5.20 2.61 -8.96
CA LEU A 117 3.81 2.33 -8.74
C LEU A 117 3.38 3.14 -7.51
N ILE A 118 2.27 3.88 -7.59
CA ILE A 118 1.86 4.80 -6.53
C ILE A 118 0.49 4.45 -5.98
N GLY A 119 0.48 4.13 -4.68
CA GLY A 119 -0.73 4.14 -3.86
C GLY A 119 -0.85 5.50 -3.14
N PHE A 120 -2.05 6.00 -3.04
CA PHE A 120 -2.30 7.26 -2.36
C PHE A 120 -3.65 7.26 -1.66
N ALA A 121 -3.71 7.95 -0.54
CA ALA A 121 -4.97 8.29 0.08
C ALA A 121 -5.40 9.68 -0.37
N SER A 122 -6.68 9.82 -0.64
CA SER A 122 -7.28 11.11 -0.79
C SER A 122 -8.64 11.13 -0.13
N TRP A 123 -8.95 12.25 0.48
CA TRP A 123 -10.21 12.50 1.14
C TRP A 123 -10.49 14.00 1.14
N PRO A 124 -11.75 14.42 1.09
CA PRO A 124 -12.07 15.83 1.28
C PRO A 124 -11.52 16.31 2.62
N GLU A 125 -10.91 17.49 2.64
CA GLU A 125 -10.29 18.04 3.83
C GLU A 125 -11.29 18.19 4.99
N LYS A 126 -10.84 17.92 6.22
CA LYS A 126 -11.55 18.02 7.49
C LYS A 126 -12.78 17.11 7.61
N ILE A 127 -12.55 15.94 8.12
CA ILE A 127 -13.58 14.96 8.39
C ILE A 127 -13.98 15.02 9.87
N THR A 128 -15.21 15.45 10.14
CA THR A 128 -15.87 15.46 11.44
C THR A 128 -17.12 14.57 11.41
N THR A 129 -17.78 14.34 12.53
CA THR A 129 -18.98 13.48 12.70
C THR A 129 -20.17 13.81 11.82
N GLU A 130 -20.23 15.01 11.30
CA GLU A 130 -21.35 15.51 10.52
C GLU A 130 -21.19 15.29 9.00
N TYR A 131 -20.43 14.27 8.60
CA TYR A 131 -19.79 14.17 7.29
C TYR A 131 -20.54 13.48 6.20
N GLU A 132 -21.51 12.62 6.52
CA GLU A 132 -22.25 11.93 5.46
C GLU A 132 -22.90 12.93 4.49
N ASP A 133 -23.36 14.07 5.04
CA ASP A 133 -23.96 15.14 4.26
C ASP A 133 -22.94 16.04 3.52
N LYS A 134 -21.69 16.02 3.97
CA LYS A 134 -20.57 16.79 3.35
C LYS A 134 -19.77 15.99 2.34
N LEU A 135 -19.94 14.66 2.28
CA LEU A 135 -19.36 13.84 1.24
C LEU A 135 -20.02 14.15 -0.10
N THR A 136 -19.22 14.54 -1.07
CA THR A 136 -19.68 14.77 -2.44
C THR A 136 -18.77 14.05 -3.44
N LYS A 137 -19.36 13.55 -4.51
CA LYS A 137 -18.62 12.92 -5.62
C LYS A 137 -17.58 13.89 -6.20
N ASP A 138 -17.97 15.15 -6.39
CA ASP A 138 -17.07 16.20 -6.89
C ASP A 138 -15.91 16.48 -5.95
N GLY A 139 -16.15 16.48 -4.64
CA GLY A 139 -15.10 16.64 -3.63
C GLY A 139 -14.09 15.50 -3.66
N MET A 140 -14.57 14.25 -3.78
CA MET A 140 -13.70 13.08 -3.93
C MET A 140 -12.91 13.12 -5.24
N MET A 141 -13.55 13.47 -6.35
CA MET A 141 -12.89 13.57 -7.66
C MET A 141 -11.81 14.66 -7.62
N ARG A 142 -12.11 15.85 -7.08
CA ARG A 142 -11.11 16.92 -6.91
C ARG A 142 -9.92 16.44 -6.08
N SER A 143 -10.17 15.69 -5.01
CA SER A 143 -9.07 15.17 -4.19
C SER A 143 -8.16 14.18 -4.95
N ILE A 144 -8.71 13.39 -5.87
CA ILE A 144 -7.92 12.55 -6.79
C ILE A 144 -7.11 13.43 -7.75
N GLU A 145 -7.74 14.44 -8.36
CA GLU A 145 -7.11 15.35 -9.32
C GLU A 145 -5.97 16.15 -8.68
N ASP A 146 -6.12 16.54 -7.42
CA ASP A 146 -5.05 17.23 -6.70
C ASP A 146 -3.84 16.30 -6.44
N ARG A 147 -4.06 15.00 -6.22
CA ARG A 147 -2.94 14.04 -6.12
C ARG A 147 -2.27 13.81 -7.47
N LEU A 148 -3.02 13.78 -8.58
CA LEU A 148 -2.43 13.74 -9.92
C LEU A 148 -1.50 14.94 -10.15
N LYS A 149 -1.93 16.16 -9.75
CA LYS A 149 -1.10 17.37 -9.80
C LYS A 149 0.15 17.23 -8.92
N SER A 150 -0.01 16.77 -7.67
CA SER A 150 1.12 16.54 -6.75
C SER A 150 2.21 15.71 -7.39
N TYR A 151 1.86 14.61 -8.05
CA TYR A 151 2.79 13.70 -8.72
C TYR A 151 3.10 14.06 -10.17
N ARG A 152 2.54 15.15 -10.70
CA ARG A 152 2.75 15.63 -12.09
C ARG A 152 2.50 14.52 -13.11
N THR A 153 1.36 13.84 -12.98
CA THR A 153 1.00 12.69 -13.81
C THR A 153 -0.50 12.69 -14.12
N ASP A 154 -0.89 12.02 -15.19
CA ASP A 154 -2.29 11.85 -15.56
C ASP A 154 -2.91 10.58 -14.94
N THR A 155 -2.08 9.68 -14.39
CA THR A 155 -2.56 8.40 -13.84
C THR A 155 -1.79 8.02 -12.58
N LEU A 156 -2.53 7.57 -11.57
CA LEU A 156 -2.01 6.94 -10.35
C LEU A 156 -2.54 5.50 -10.26
N ASP A 157 -1.81 4.64 -9.51
CA ASP A 157 -2.11 3.21 -9.56
C ASP A 157 -3.23 2.83 -8.61
N ILE A 158 -3.15 3.20 -7.33
CA ILE A 158 -4.12 2.76 -6.32
C ILE A 158 -4.67 3.97 -5.57
N TRP A 159 -5.96 4.24 -5.73
CA TRP A 159 -6.66 5.19 -4.89
C TRP A 159 -7.24 4.50 -3.65
N ARG A 160 -6.99 5.06 -2.50
CA ARG A 160 -7.53 4.60 -1.21
C ARG A 160 -8.39 5.70 -0.58
N PRO A 161 -9.70 5.56 -0.51
CA PRO A 161 -10.46 6.33 0.48
C PRO A 161 -10.02 5.90 1.87
N VAL A 162 -9.76 6.86 2.76
CA VAL A 162 -9.23 6.58 4.08
C VAL A 162 -10.36 6.18 5.03
N GLY A 163 -10.29 4.96 5.54
CA GLY A 163 -11.11 4.52 6.65
C GLY A 163 -10.38 4.59 8.01
N ALA A 164 -9.30 5.38 8.10
CA ALA A 164 -8.45 5.43 9.28
C ALA A 164 -8.95 6.42 10.32
N THR A 165 -8.71 6.09 11.57
CA THR A 165 -9.01 6.93 12.72
C THR A 165 -7.78 7.06 13.59
N TRP A 166 -7.58 8.25 14.14
CA TRP A 166 -6.55 8.54 15.11
C TRP A 166 -7.20 8.83 16.47
N GLY A 167 -6.88 8.03 17.51
CA GLY A 167 -7.34 8.26 18.88
C GLY A 167 -8.83 8.03 19.13
N GLU A 168 -9.24 8.14 20.39
CA GLU A 168 -10.62 7.84 20.86
C GLU A 168 -11.70 8.79 20.33
N GLY A 169 -11.33 9.98 19.84
CA GLY A 169 -12.26 10.98 19.30
C GLY A 169 -12.43 11.00 17.79
N GLN A 170 -11.66 10.18 17.03
CA GLN A 170 -11.65 10.20 15.57
C GLN A 170 -12.18 8.92 14.93
N THR A 171 -13.04 8.22 15.63
CA THR A 171 -13.62 6.93 15.24
C THR A 171 -14.53 6.97 14.01
N GLN A 172 -14.73 8.13 13.41
CA GLN A 172 -15.97 8.41 12.69
C GLN A 172 -15.93 8.07 11.19
N ILE A 173 -14.78 8.15 10.51
CA ILE A 173 -14.74 7.78 9.09
C ILE A 173 -14.72 6.27 8.91
N ALA A 174 -13.91 5.57 9.68
CA ALA A 174 -13.94 4.11 9.67
C ALA A 174 -15.33 3.60 10.03
N THR A 175 -15.99 4.25 10.98
CA THR A 175 -17.38 3.97 11.35
C THR A 175 -18.33 4.30 10.22
N MET A 176 -18.14 5.42 9.51
CA MET A 176 -18.97 5.80 8.39
C MET A 176 -18.83 4.83 7.23
N LEU A 177 -17.61 4.49 6.80
CA LEU A 177 -17.40 3.48 5.75
C LEU A 177 -17.85 2.08 6.18
N MET A 178 -17.88 1.79 7.49
CA MET A 178 -18.39 0.54 8.02
C MET A 178 -19.92 0.49 8.03
N VAL A 179 -20.60 1.60 8.33
CA VAL A 179 -22.05 1.64 8.55
C VAL A 179 -22.83 2.30 7.41
N SER A 180 -22.22 3.21 6.66
CA SER A 180 -22.88 3.94 5.59
C SER A 180 -22.72 3.23 4.24
N ARG A 181 -23.81 2.64 3.75
CA ARG A 181 -23.91 2.11 2.39
C ARG A 181 -23.76 3.24 1.35
N LYS A 182 -24.39 4.38 1.61
CA LYS A 182 -24.33 5.58 0.74
C LYS A 182 -22.89 6.05 0.51
N ALA A 183 -22.06 6.09 1.57
CA ALA A 183 -20.66 6.49 1.45
C ALA A 183 -19.85 5.49 0.61
N LEU A 184 -20.05 4.19 0.79
CA LEU A 184 -19.36 3.16 0.01
C LEU A 184 -19.80 3.16 -1.45
N GLU A 185 -21.08 3.29 -1.73
CA GLU A 185 -21.62 3.41 -3.10
C GLU A 185 -21.04 4.64 -3.82
N MET A 186 -20.97 5.78 -3.13
CA MET A 186 -20.36 7.00 -3.66
C MET A 186 -18.87 6.82 -3.99
N VAL A 187 -18.12 6.15 -3.12
CA VAL A 187 -16.71 5.80 -3.39
C VAL A 187 -16.57 4.95 -4.65
N VAL A 188 -17.41 3.93 -4.78
CA VAL A 188 -17.39 3.04 -5.96
C VAL A 188 -17.72 3.79 -7.25
N GLU A 189 -18.73 4.66 -7.23
CA GLU A 189 -19.09 5.47 -8.38
C GLU A 189 -17.98 6.46 -8.80
N VAL A 190 -17.38 7.15 -7.83
CA VAL A 190 -16.24 8.05 -8.10
C VAL A 190 -15.05 7.27 -8.66
N PHE A 191 -14.77 6.09 -8.09
CA PHE A 191 -13.71 5.21 -8.63
C PHE A 191 -14.00 4.82 -10.08
N GLN A 192 -15.22 4.37 -10.40
CA GLN A 192 -15.59 3.97 -11.75
C GLN A 192 -15.41 5.12 -12.74
N GLN A 193 -15.83 6.33 -12.36
CA GLN A 193 -15.63 7.53 -13.17
C GLN A 193 -14.15 7.88 -13.34
N ALA A 194 -13.36 7.88 -12.27
CA ALA A 194 -11.93 8.17 -12.32
C ALA A 194 -11.17 7.11 -13.15
N HIS A 195 -11.56 5.85 -13.02
CA HIS A 195 -11.00 4.74 -13.81
C HIS A 195 -11.32 4.88 -15.30
N GLN A 196 -12.56 5.18 -15.67
CA GLN A 196 -12.96 5.44 -17.06
C GLN A 196 -12.21 6.62 -17.67
N GLN A 197 -11.92 7.65 -16.87
CA GLN A 197 -11.12 8.81 -17.28
C GLN A 197 -9.59 8.51 -17.31
N GLY A 198 -9.15 7.30 -16.93
CA GLY A 198 -7.75 6.93 -16.90
C GLY A 198 -6.96 7.55 -15.75
N LYS A 199 -7.62 8.16 -14.77
CA LYS A 199 -6.99 8.84 -13.62
C LYS A 199 -6.47 7.88 -12.57
N VAL A 200 -7.17 6.75 -12.36
CA VAL A 200 -6.85 5.74 -11.34
C VAL A 200 -7.00 4.35 -11.93
N ARG A 201 -6.09 3.44 -11.61
CA ARG A 201 -6.13 2.05 -12.10
C ARG A 201 -6.94 1.13 -11.21
N TYR A 202 -6.74 1.23 -9.88
CA TYR A 202 -7.32 0.31 -8.92
C TYR A 202 -7.88 1.04 -7.70
N LEU A 203 -8.93 0.46 -7.12
CA LEU A 203 -9.50 0.90 -5.86
C LEU A 203 -8.93 0.06 -4.71
N GLY A 204 -8.40 0.73 -3.69
CA GLY A 204 -7.98 0.12 -2.44
C GLY A 204 -8.70 0.74 -1.24
N ILE A 205 -8.44 0.22 -0.07
CA ILE A 205 -8.89 0.79 1.19
C ILE A 205 -7.86 0.58 2.29
N SER A 206 -7.71 1.56 3.16
CA SER A 206 -6.95 1.42 4.40
C SER A 206 -7.82 1.79 5.60
N ALA A 207 -7.71 1.03 6.67
CA ALA A 207 -8.45 1.29 7.90
C ALA A 207 -7.70 0.77 9.13
N HIS A 208 -8.07 1.28 10.31
CA HIS A 208 -7.59 0.78 11.59
C HIS A 208 -8.57 -0.20 12.26
N ASN A 209 -9.74 -0.44 11.66
CA ASN A 209 -10.74 -1.39 12.16
C ASN A 209 -10.87 -2.58 11.18
N PRO A 210 -10.62 -3.82 11.62
CA PRO A 210 -10.73 -5.02 10.77
C PRO A 210 -12.10 -5.23 10.13
N GLN A 211 -13.18 -4.80 10.78
CA GLN A 211 -14.55 -4.98 10.29
C GLN A 211 -14.83 -4.19 9.00
N VAL A 212 -14.15 -3.05 8.80
CA VAL A 212 -14.26 -2.28 7.55
C VAL A 212 -13.87 -3.15 6.35
N PHE A 213 -12.77 -3.90 6.47
CA PHE A 213 -12.29 -4.76 5.38
C PHE A 213 -13.23 -5.92 5.11
N ARG A 214 -13.75 -6.58 6.16
CA ARG A 214 -14.70 -7.70 6.02
C ARG A 214 -15.96 -7.26 5.28
N ARG A 215 -16.51 -6.11 5.64
CA ARG A 215 -17.66 -5.53 4.96
C ARG A 215 -17.33 -5.20 3.50
N VAL A 216 -16.28 -4.43 3.27
CA VAL A 216 -15.90 -3.98 1.93
C VAL A 216 -15.64 -5.16 1.01
N LEU A 217 -14.87 -6.17 1.45
CA LEU A 217 -14.59 -7.36 0.66
C LEU A 217 -15.82 -8.26 0.46
N GLY A 218 -16.75 -8.25 1.41
CA GLY A 218 -18.00 -9.02 1.31
C GLY A 218 -18.99 -8.43 0.30
N GLU A 219 -19.12 -7.11 0.25
CA GLU A 219 -20.18 -6.42 -0.47
C GLU A 219 -19.72 -5.73 -1.77
N TYR A 220 -18.42 -5.36 -1.90
CA TYR A 220 -17.93 -4.50 -2.99
C TYR A 220 -16.74 -5.12 -3.73
N PRO A 221 -16.96 -5.87 -4.83
CA PRO A 221 -15.89 -6.55 -5.57
C PRO A 221 -14.94 -5.60 -6.33
N GLN A 222 -15.22 -4.30 -6.35
CA GLN A 222 -14.38 -3.28 -6.97
C GLN A 222 -13.08 -3.04 -6.19
N PHE A 223 -13.07 -3.32 -4.90
CA PHE A 223 -11.85 -3.19 -4.10
C PHE A 223 -10.85 -4.30 -4.45
N SER A 224 -9.68 -3.87 -4.90
CA SER A 224 -8.61 -4.75 -5.36
C SER A 224 -7.43 -4.83 -4.40
N VAL A 225 -7.34 -3.88 -3.44
CA VAL A 225 -6.22 -3.79 -2.48
C VAL A 225 -6.72 -3.38 -1.11
N ILE A 226 -6.22 -4.05 -0.08
CA ILE A 226 -6.40 -3.64 1.32
C ILE A 226 -5.05 -3.35 1.96
N ILE A 227 -5.01 -2.30 2.78
CA ILE A 227 -3.82 -1.88 3.52
C ILE A 227 -4.17 -1.73 4.99
N PHE A 228 -3.52 -2.50 5.84
CA PHE A 228 -3.78 -2.49 7.28
C PHE A 228 -2.51 -2.73 8.11
N PRO A 229 -2.52 -2.42 9.42
CA PRO A 229 -1.39 -2.69 10.29
C PRO A 229 -1.06 -4.18 10.35
N TYR A 230 0.16 -4.54 9.96
CA TYR A 230 0.64 -5.91 10.00
C TYR A 230 2.00 -5.95 10.69
N LEU A 231 2.04 -6.61 11.84
CA LEU A 231 3.18 -6.71 12.72
C LEU A 231 3.76 -8.13 12.65
N PHE A 232 5.01 -8.29 13.00
CA PHE A 232 5.62 -9.62 13.16
C PHE A 232 4.92 -10.48 14.24
N LEU A 233 4.12 -9.87 15.10
CA LEU A 233 3.28 -10.52 16.12
C LEU A 233 1.92 -10.95 15.60
N THR A 234 1.52 -10.49 14.43
CA THR A 234 0.20 -10.77 13.85
C THR A 234 0.07 -12.26 13.53
N LYS A 235 -0.98 -12.88 14.04
CA LYS A 235 -1.29 -14.30 13.83
C LYS A 235 -2.56 -14.45 12.99
N ASP A 236 -2.58 -15.45 12.14
CA ASP A 236 -3.75 -15.82 11.35
C ASP A 236 -4.85 -16.41 12.26
N LEU A 237 -6.09 -15.97 12.08
CA LEU A 237 -7.29 -16.51 12.72
C LEU A 237 -7.79 -17.83 12.10
N GLY A 238 -7.10 -18.38 11.11
CA GLY A 238 -7.49 -19.63 10.46
C GLY A 238 -8.77 -19.48 9.63
N GLY A 239 -9.86 -20.15 10.03
CA GLY A 239 -11.10 -20.15 9.26
C GLY A 239 -11.72 -18.76 9.07
N ASP A 240 -11.58 -17.87 10.04
CA ASP A 240 -12.10 -16.50 10.02
C ASP A 240 -11.01 -15.45 9.67
N SER A 241 -9.98 -15.86 8.94
CA SER A 241 -8.86 -15.01 8.58
C SER A 241 -9.23 -13.96 7.54
N LEU A 242 -8.88 -12.69 7.80
CA LEU A 242 -8.95 -11.61 6.80
C LEU A 242 -8.03 -11.88 5.62
N LEU A 243 -6.86 -12.50 5.85
CA LEU A 243 -5.91 -12.87 4.80
C LEU A 243 -6.48 -13.94 3.88
N LYS A 244 -7.20 -14.93 4.45
CA LYS A 244 -7.90 -15.95 3.67
C LYS A 244 -9.01 -15.33 2.83
N LEU A 245 -9.84 -14.47 3.41
CA LEU A 245 -10.89 -13.75 2.69
C LEU A 245 -10.32 -12.92 1.52
N ALA A 246 -9.23 -12.18 1.76
CA ALA A 246 -8.56 -11.40 0.72
C ALA A 246 -8.03 -12.30 -0.42
N GLN A 247 -7.40 -13.42 -0.07
CA GLN A 247 -6.88 -14.40 -1.04
C GLN A 247 -8.01 -14.99 -1.90
N GLU A 248 -9.12 -15.43 -1.30
CA GLU A 248 -10.28 -15.98 -2.01
C GLU A 248 -10.90 -14.98 -2.98
N LYS A 249 -10.87 -13.68 -2.63
CA LYS A 249 -11.35 -12.59 -3.48
C LYS A 249 -10.31 -12.09 -4.50
N GLY A 250 -9.08 -12.59 -4.45
CA GLY A 250 -7.98 -12.12 -5.29
C GLY A 250 -7.55 -10.68 -4.96
N VAL A 251 -7.74 -10.24 -3.72
CA VAL A 251 -7.41 -8.89 -3.25
C VAL A 251 -5.98 -8.86 -2.74
N GLY A 252 -5.20 -7.87 -3.18
CA GLY A 252 -3.83 -7.65 -2.71
C GLY A 252 -3.80 -7.11 -1.30
N VAL A 253 -2.83 -7.59 -0.51
CA VAL A 253 -2.67 -7.19 0.90
C VAL A 253 -1.33 -6.52 1.10
N ILE A 254 -1.34 -5.33 1.70
CA ILE A 254 -0.14 -4.59 2.07
C ILE A 254 -0.16 -4.32 3.58
N GLY A 255 0.91 -4.70 4.26
CA GLY A 255 1.10 -4.45 5.69
C GLY A 255 1.71 -3.07 5.95
N LEU A 256 1.04 -2.24 6.73
CA LEU A 256 1.59 -0.97 7.18
C LEU A 256 1.98 -1.02 8.66
N LYS A 257 2.76 -0.02 9.12
CA LYS A 257 3.22 0.10 10.52
C LYS A 257 3.97 -1.14 11.05
N PRO A 258 4.86 -1.78 10.28
CA PRO A 258 5.51 -3.04 10.64
C PRO A 258 6.25 -2.97 11.99
N PHE A 259 6.65 -1.78 12.41
CA PHE A 259 7.40 -1.55 13.66
C PHE A 259 6.55 -0.97 14.79
N GLY A 260 5.19 -1.02 14.68
CA GLY A 260 4.28 -0.54 15.72
C GLY A 260 4.59 0.89 16.17
N ALA A 261 4.84 1.82 15.22
CA ALA A 261 5.28 3.19 15.50
C ALA A 261 6.58 3.28 16.34
N GLY A 262 7.48 2.27 16.23
CA GLY A 262 8.77 2.21 16.91
C GLY A 262 8.75 1.50 18.26
N THR A 263 7.59 1.16 18.75
CA THR A 263 7.46 0.49 20.06
C THR A 263 8.16 -0.86 20.09
N THR A 264 8.24 -1.57 18.96
CA THR A 264 8.99 -2.83 18.82
C THR A 264 10.48 -2.67 19.11
N PHE A 265 11.02 -1.47 18.91
CA PHE A 265 12.42 -1.15 19.22
C PHE A 265 12.61 -0.58 20.63
N GLY A 266 11.55 -0.47 21.42
CA GLY A 266 11.58 0.21 22.72
C GLY A 266 11.63 1.73 22.60
N LEU A 267 11.15 2.29 21.48
CA LEU A 267 11.21 3.71 21.17
C LEU A 267 9.81 4.33 21.12
N ARG A 268 9.73 5.61 21.45
CA ARG A 268 8.57 6.44 21.14
C ARG A 268 8.65 6.96 19.69
N PRO A 269 7.53 7.31 19.04
CA PRO A 269 7.52 7.77 17.65
C PRO A 269 8.52 8.89 17.36
N GLN A 270 8.69 9.83 18.29
CA GLN A 270 9.62 10.97 18.14
C GLN A 270 11.10 10.57 18.16
N GLN A 271 11.42 9.40 18.70
CA GLN A 271 12.80 8.89 18.84
C GLN A 271 13.27 8.06 17.63
N ILE A 272 12.37 7.78 16.68
CA ILE A 272 12.67 6.91 15.52
C ILE A 272 13.35 7.68 14.41
N LYS A 273 13.10 9.00 14.31
CA LYS A 273 13.56 9.82 13.17
C LYS A 273 15.08 9.67 12.97
N GLY A 274 15.45 9.18 11.78
CA GLY A 274 16.86 9.00 11.39
C GLY A 274 17.60 7.84 12.09
N ARG A 275 16.99 7.13 13.03
CA ARG A 275 17.61 6.03 13.74
C ARG A 275 17.56 4.74 12.92
N VAL A 276 18.71 4.12 12.70
CA VAL A 276 18.83 2.79 12.09
C VAL A 276 18.83 1.73 13.19
N ASP A 277 17.94 0.74 13.08
CA ASP A 277 17.88 -0.39 14.01
C ASP A 277 18.02 -1.70 13.24
N LYS A 278 19.10 -2.44 13.51
CA LYS A 278 19.43 -3.71 12.83
C LYS A 278 18.38 -4.81 13.02
N ARG A 279 17.51 -4.68 14.01
CA ARG A 279 16.40 -5.62 14.22
C ARG A 279 15.29 -5.46 13.17
N ALA A 280 15.26 -4.33 12.45
CA ALA A 280 14.26 -4.07 11.39
C ALA A 280 14.25 -5.18 10.34
N ARG A 281 15.44 -5.65 9.89
CA ARG A 281 15.55 -6.75 8.93
C ARG A 281 14.89 -8.03 9.42
N VAL A 282 15.05 -8.34 10.72
CA VAL A 282 14.51 -9.57 11.32
C VAL A 282 12.99 -9.50 11.38
N LEU A 283 12.43 -8.35 11.79
CA LEU A 283 10.97 -8.14 11.84
C LEU A 283 10.35 -8.23 10.44
N ILE A 284 10.95 -7.61 9.44
CA ILE A 284 10.47 -7.67 8.05
C ILE A 284 10.56 -9.10 7.52
N LYS A 285 11.69 -9.78 7.73
CA LYS A 285 11.86 -11.18 7.35
C LYS A 285 10.77 -12.08 7.94
N GLU A 286 10.43 -11.90 9.23
CA GLU A 286 9.38 -12.66 9.89
C GLU A 286 8.01 -12.40 9.26
N MET A 287 7.66 -11.13 9.00
CA MET A 287 6.39 -10.77 8.36
C MET A 287 6.28 -11.33 6.94
N LEU A 288 7.36 -11.39 6.18
CA LEU A 288 7.39 -11.90 4.81
C LEU A 288 7.31 -13.44 4.72
N GLN A 289 7.34 -14.15 5.86
CA GLN A 289 6.98 -15.59 5.87
C GLN A 289 5.51 -15.79 5.50
N GLU A 290 4.63 -14.84 5.79
CA GLU A 290 3.25 -14.86 5.32
C GLU A 290 3.18 -14.51 3.83
N LYS A 291 2.89 -15.50 3.00
CA LYS A 291 2.93 -15.36 1.53
C LYS A 291 1.74 -14.61 0.95
N ARG A 292 0.66 -14.44 1.72
CA ARG A 292 -0.53 -13.65 1.32
C ARG A 292 -0.33 -12.14 1.48
N ILE A 293 0.72 -11.70 2.20
CA ILE A 293 1.13 -10.30 2.26
C ILE A 293 1.99 -9.99 1.03
N SER A 294 1.56 -9.05 0.19
CA SER A 294 2.31 -8.66 -1.01
C SER A 294 3.52 -7.80 -0.67
N ALA A 295 3.39 -6.89 0.28
CA ALA A 295 4.46 -6.01 0.73
C ALA A 295 4.24 -5.51 2.16
N VAL A 296 5.32 -4.99 2.77
CA VAL A 296 5.28 -4.21 4.00
C VAL A 296 5.79 -2.80 3.75
N ILE A 297 5.18 -1.82 4.43
CA ILE A 297 5.53 -0.39 4.31
C ILE A 297 6.15 0.08 5.63
N PRO A 298 7.46 0.04 5.80
CA PRO A 298 8.15 0.68 6.91
C PRO A 298 8.21 2.20 6.71
N GLY A 299 8.12 2.97 7.78
CA GLY A 299 8.46 4.39 7.76
C GLY A 299 9.96 4.58 7.60
N VAL A 300 10.37 5.47 6.69
CA VAL A 300 11.78 5.73 6.36
C VAL A 300 12.05 7.23 6.29
N ASN A 301 13.11 7.64 6.95
CA ASN A 301 13.56 9.05 6.98
C ASN A 301 14.94 9.26 6.34
N VAL A 302 15.79 8.25 6.35
CA VAL A 302 17.16 8.30 5.82
C VAL A 302 17.47 7.05 4.99
N PRO A 303 18.37 7.13 3.99
CA PRO A 303 18.69 6.01 3.12
C PRO A 303 19.17 4.74 3.86
N GLU A 304 19.91 4.90 4.95
CA GLU A 304 20.46 3.79 5.74
C GLU A 304 19.38 2.91 6.39
N GLN A 305 18.20 3.47 6.65
CA GLN A 305 17.05 2.68 7.10
C GLN A 305 16.53 1.75 6.00
N LEU A 306 16.62 2.16 4.72
CA LEU A 306 16.28 1.30 3.59
C LEU A 306 17.27 0.15 3.46
N ASP A 307 18.57 0.43 3.60
CA ASP A 307 19.62 -0.59 3.53
C ASP A 307 19.37 -1.73 4.52
N GLU A 308 18.91 -1.39 5.73
CA GLU A 308 18.55 -2.39 6.74
C GLU A 308 17.22 -3.08 6.43
N ASN A 309 16.20 -2.32 6.05
CA ASN A 309 14.85 -2.85 5.80
C ASN A 309 14.83 -3.88 4.68
N VAL A 310 15.55 -3.64 3.57
CA VAL A 310 15.55 -4.54 2.42
C VAL A 310 16.24 -5.88 2.69
N GLN A 311 17.12 -5.94 3.70
CA GLN A 311 17.74 -7.22 4.11
C GLN A 311 16.68 -8.24 4.53
N GLY A 312 15.54 -7.79 5.08
CA GLY A 312 14.42 -8.67 5.41
C GLY A 312 13.87 -9.43 4.20
N SER A 313 13.81 -8.78 3.03
CA SER A 313 13.45 -9.41 1.76
C SER A 313 14.62 -10.22 1.17
N TYR A 314 15.83 -9.66 1.14
CA TYR A 314 17.01 -10.31 0.58
C TYR A 314 17.35 -11.63 1.30
N GLU A 315 17.03 -11.72 2.58
CA GLU A 315 17.31 -12.88 3.43
C GLU A 315 16.09 -13.73 3.75
N ARG A 316 14.94 -13.47 3.13
CA ARG A 316 13.66 -14.11 3.47
C ARG A 316 13.68 -15.64 3.43
N GLU A 317 14.50 -16.24 2.56
CA GLU A 317 14.61 -17.71 2.42
C GLU A 317 15.69 -18.30 3.34
N LYS A 318 16.52 -17.48 4.00
CA LYS A 318 17.51 -17.97 4.94
C LYS A 318 16.84 -18.40 6.25
N PRO A 319 17.27 -19.47 6.90
CA PRO A 319 16.77 -19.86 8.22
C PRO A 319 17.03 -18.75 9.24
N LYS A 320 16.19 -18.68 10.28
CA LYS A 320 16.42 -17.79 11.42
C LYS A 320 17.61 -18.27 12.23
N THR A 321 18.46 -17.33 12.63
CA THR A 321 19.57 -17.59 13.51
C THR A 321 19.14 -17.48 14.99
N PRO A 322 19.90 -18.00 15.96
CA PRO A 322 19.64 -17.77 17.38
C PRO A 322 19.64 -16.28 17.76
N GLU A 323 20.38 -15.43 17.04
CA GLU A 323 20.36 -13.98 17.20
C GLU A 323 19.04 -13.37 16.72
N ASP A 324 18.54 -13.81 15.56
CA ASP A 324 17.23 -13.41 15.05
C ASP A 324 16.10 -13.74 16.06
N GLU A 325 16.14 -14.94 16.66
CA GLU A 325 15.16 -15.34 17.67
C GLU A 325 15.25 -14.49 18.94
N ARG A 326 16.46 -14.14 19.39
CA ARG A 326 16.65 -13.22 20.54
C ARG A 326 16.09 -11.83 20.21
N ALA A 327 16.34 -11.31 19.01
CA ALA A 327 15.82 -10.03 18.54
C ALA A 327 14.28 -10.03 18.52
N LEU A 328 13.65 -11.09 18.01
CA LEU A 328 12.17 -11.22 18.01
C LEU A 328 11.61 -11.22 19.44
N LYS A 329 12.21 -11.98 20.36
CA LYS A 329 11.79 -12.01 21.78
C LYS A 329 11.92 -10.64 22.45
N GLU A 330 13.02 -9.94 22.18
CA GLU A 330 13.25 -8.59 22.70
C GLU A 330 12.22 -7.60 22.13
N CYS A 331 12.00 -7.59 20.81
CA CYS A 331 11.02 -6.74 20.16
C CYS A 331 9.60 -7.02 20.65
N THR A 332 9.25 -8.28 20.94
CA THR A 332 7.98 -8.65 21.56
C THR A 332 7.81 -8.00 22.93
N ARG A 333 8.82 -8.13 23.80
CA ARG A 333 8.78 -7.49 25.13
C ARG A 333 8.65 -5.97 25.02
N ASN A 334 9.41 -5.35 24.13
CA ASN A 334 9.37 -3.91 23.90
C ASN A 334 8.00 -3.44 23.43
N TYR A 335 7.39 -4.17 22.48
CA TYR A 335 6.05 -3.83 21.98
C TYR A 335 5.03 -3.74 23.13
N TYR A 336 4.94 -4.77 23.98
CA TYR A 336 3.99 -4.77 25.08
C TYR A 336 4.34 -3.78 26.20
N ALA A 337 5.62 -3.51 26.42
CA ALA A 337 6.07 -2.59 27.47
C ALA A 337 5.97 -1.11 27.08
N CYS A 338 6.17 -0.80 25.78
CA CYS A 338 6.34 0.57 25.31
C CYS A 338 5.15 1.09 24.49
N LEU A 339 4.11 0.26 24.22
CA LEU A 339 2.96 0.69 23.44
C LEU A 339 2.19 1.79 24.18
N THR A 340 2.24 2.99 23.60
CA THR A 340 1.59 4.16 24.17
C THR A 340 0.05 4.10 24.01
N PRO A 341 -0.72 4.80 24.85
CA PRO A 341 -2.18 4.80 24.78
C PRO A 341 -2.73 5.08 23.38
N GLU A 342 -2.09 6.01 22.63
CA GLU A 342 -2.50 6.43 21.30
C GLU A 342 -2.36 5.31 20.24
N TYR A 343 -1.58 4.27 20.54
CA TYR A 343 -1.34 3.13 19.66
C TYR A 343 -1.92 1.81 20.18
N ARG A 344 -2.63 1.79 21.31
CA ARG A 344 -3.24 0.56 21.89
C ARG A 344 -4.20 -0.14 20.92
N TRP A 345 -4.78 0.59 19.99
CA TRP A 345 -5.61 0.01 18.95
C TRP A 345 -4.85 -0.99 18.04
N LEU A 346 -3.52 -0.99 18.02
CA LEU A 346 -2.70 -1.99 17.33
C LEU A 346 -2.93 -3.42 17.87
N HIS A 347 -3.35 -3.59 19.11
CA HIS A 347 -3.72 -4.90 19.67
C HIS A 347 -4.84 -5.59 18.89
N GLN A 348 -5.71 -4.84 18.23
CA GLN A 348 -6.76 -5.41 17.36
C GLN A 348 -6.18 -6.16 16.16
N TRP A 349 -4.90 -5.92 15.82
CA TRP A 349 -4.20 -6.49 14.69
C TRP A 349 -3.24 -7.64 15.04
N GLU A 350 -3.24 -8.08 16.31
CA GLU A 350 -2.48 -9.25 16.71
C GLU A 350 -3.07 -10.54 16.14
N ARG A 351 -4.32 -10.46 15.68
CA ARG A 351 -5.03 -11.57 15.02
C ARG A 351 -5.84 -11.07 13.81
N VAL A 352 -5.63 -11.69 12.67
CA VAL A 352 -6.29 -11.30 11.40
C VAL A 352 -6.86 -12.51 10.65
#